data_2a904638920c11f898d3ec5192254e86
#
_entry.id   2a904638920c11f898d3ec5192254e86
#
_cell.length_a   1.000
_cell.length_b   1.000
_cell.length_c   1.000
_cell.angle_alpha   90.00
_cell.angle_beta   90.00
_cell.angle_gamma   90.00
#
_symmetry.space_group_name_H-M   'P 1'
#
loop_
_entity.id
_entity.type
_entity.pdbx_description
1 polymer ?
#
loop_
_entity_poly.entity_id
_entity_poly.type
_entity_poly.pdbx_seq_one_letter_code
_entity_poly.pdbx_strand_id
1 'polypeptide(L)'
;QFKMNRLLKYLLAGIILTNLGHSQTNNDSNYDYVKAFETAFYTTPSSEYRSANGKPGHKYWQNRADYIIDVELDTLSDIVMGKEIIKYTNNSPDEMGFLWLQMDQNLFMNDSRGNAIIPLRGSRNGSKGQKIDGGFKISAVQIISGKGRDRSIIDAEYEVYDTRMKVNLPKPLKSNGGELSLKIDFSFLSPDYGSDRMGILRTENGKVYTVAQWYPRMCVYDDLNGWNTLPYTGQGEFYLEYGDFNVNITVPADHLVVCSGELLNPLETYTLDQLDRWAKAEGSDETIMIRTPEEINDPSSRPIGREMITWRFRIDNARDVAWASSSAFILDAARINLPSGKNSMAISAYPIESYGNNAWERSTEYTKFSVEHYSEKWFEYPYTTAINVAGNVKGMEYPGVSFCYYASKGESLWGVTDHEFGHNWFPMIVGSNERLYGWMDEGFNSFVNDISTMEFNNGEYYPGKPNQHIMVFSYGFYSDKVEPTITAPDNLIEANMGLQYRKTAMVL
;
A
#
# COMPACT_ATOMS: atom_id res chain seq x y z
N GLN A 1 8.03 -79.24 -10.46
CA GLN A 1 7.16 -78.25 -11.13
C GLN A 1 6.66 -77.13 -10.21
N PHE A 2 6.60 -77.29 -8.89
CA PHE A 2 6.06 -76.26 -7.99
C PHE A 2 7.09 -75.16 -7.54
N LYS A 3 8.38 -75.42 -7.67
CA LYS A 3 9.42 -74.43 -7.30
C LYS A 3 9.78 -73.43 -8.40
N MET A 4 9.60 -73.82 -9.65
CA MET A 4 9.93 -72.99 -10.83
C MET A 4 8.89 -71.82 -11.03
N ASN A 5 7.63 -72.06 -10.67
CA ASN A 5 6.59 -71.05 -10.78
C ASN A 5 6.70 -69.90 -9.74
N ARG A 6 7.37 -70.14 -8.61
CA ARG A 6 7.60 -69.05 -7.64
C ARG A 6 8.74 -68.13 -8.06
N LEU A 7 9.83 -68.70 -8.61
CA LEU A 7 10.94 -67.88 -9.11
C LEU A 7 10.53 -66.98 -10.28
N LEU A 8 9.70 -67.52 -11.16
CA LEU A 8 9.17 -66.76 -12.32
C LEU A 8 8.27 -65.60 -11.88
N LYS A 9 7.46 -65.77 -10.82
CA LYS A 9 6.66 -64.70 -10.23
C LYS A 9 7.49 -63.59 -9.57
N TYR A 10 8.58 -63.92 -8.94
CA TYR A 10 9.49 -62.94 -8.35
C TYR A 10 10.34 -62.23 -9.40
N LEU A 11 10.71 -62.91 -10.51
CA LEU A 11 11.38 -62.30 -11.64
C LEU A 11 10.44 -61.34 -12.40
N LEU A 12 9.17 -61.71 -12.61
CA LEU A 12 8.18 -60.80 -13.21
C LEU A 12 7.85 -59.60 -12.28
N ALA A 13 7.75 -59.83 -10.97
CA ALA A 13 7.54 -58.73 -10.00
C ALA A 13 8.75 -57.81 -9.93
N GLY A 14 9.97 -58.31 -10.03
CA GLY A 14 11.20 -57.52 -10.09
C GLY A 14 11.30 -56.69 -11.37
N ILE A 15 10.89 -57.20 -12.50
CA ILE A 15 10.86 -56.48 -13.79
C ILE A 15 9.77 -55.41 -13.81
N ILE A 16 8.63 -55.65 -13.17
CA ILE A 16 7.57 -54.65 -13.03
C ILE A 16 7.99 -53.53 -12.06
N LEU A 17 8.69 -53.86 -10.97
CA LEU A 17 9.20 -52.84 -10.01
C LEU A 17 10.36 -52.02 -10.59
N THR A 18 11.19 -52.60 -11.45
CA THR A 18 12.26 -51.84 -12.12
C THR A 18 11.72 -50.94 -13.25
N ASN A 19 10.58 -51.30 -13.89
CA ASN A 19 9.94 -50.42 -14.88
C ASN A 19 9.04 -49.34 -14.23
N LEU A 20 8.62 -49.51 -12.98
CA LEU A 20 7.91 -48.46 -12.25
C LEU A 20 8.87 -47.41 -11.66
N GLY A 21 10.16 -47.71 -11.58
CA GLY A 21 11.19 -46.78 -11.12
C GLY A 21 11.77 -45.86 -12.21
N HIS A 22 11.33 -45.99 -13.48
CA HIS A 22 11.83 -45.18 -14.60
C HIS A 22 10.71 -44.41 -15.31
N SER A 23 9.60 -44.19 -14.66
CA SER A 23 8.69 -43.10 -15.03
C SER A 23 9.06 -41.84 -14.24
N GLN A 24 10.33 -41.47 -14.19
CA GLN A 24 10.68 -40.10 -14.28
C GLN A 24 10.26 -39.68 -15.70
N THR A 25 9.09 -39.11 -15.83
CA THR A 25 8.88 -38.14 -16.89
C THR A 25 10.06 -37.17 -16.71
N ASN A 26 11.03 -37.26 -17.61
CA ASN A 26 11.84 -36.11 -17.94
C ASN A 26 10.85 -35.06 -18.46
N ASN A 27 10.20 -34.38 -17.56
CA ASN A 27 9.93 -32.98 -17.73
C ASN A 27 11.31 -32.35 -17.70
N ASP A 28 12.07 -32.47 -18.78
CA ASP A 28 13.12 -31.54 -19.09
C ASP A 28 12.40 -30.20 -19.13
N SER A 29 12.31 -29.59 -17.98
CA SER A 29 12.00 -28.19 -17.87
C SER A 29 13.00 -27.52 -18.80
N ASN A 30 12.54 -26.99 -19.92
CA ASN A 30 13.35 -26.12 -20.78
C ASN A 30 13.74 -24.82 -20.04
N TYR A 31 13.42 -24.74 -18.75
CA TYR A 31 13.78 -23.65 -17.87
C TYR A 31 15.26 -23.79 -17.49
N ASP A 32 16.07 -23.01 -18.17
CA ASP A 32 17.45 -22.78 -17.85
C ASP A 32 17.53 -21.50 -17.00
N TYR A 33 17.69 -21.67 -15.70
CA TYR A 33 17.80 -20.53 -14.78
C TYR A 33 18.97 -19.61 -15.13
N VAL A 34 20.06 -20.13 -15.68
CA VAL A 34 21.21 -19.34 -16.13
C VAL A 34 20.77 -18.44 -17.28
N LYS A 35 20.09 -18.97 -18.28
CA LYS A 35 19.53 -18.18 -19.40
C LYS A 35 18.45 -17.22 -18.96
N ALA A 36 17.61 -17.58 -18.00
CA ALA A 36 16.57 -16.70 -17.48
C ALA A 36 17.18 -15.47 -16.75
N PHE A 37 18.28 -15.68 -16.06
CA PHE A 37 19.02 -14.61 -15.39
C PHE A 37 20.07 -13.94 -16.29
N GLU A 38 20.54 -14.58 -17.34
CA GLU A 38 21.52 -14.02 -18.26
C GLU A 38 21.06 -12.70 -18.85
N THR A 39 19.80 -12.59 -19.25
CA THR A 39 19.19 -11.32 -19.73
C THR A 39 18.92 -10.30 -18.63
N ALA A 40 18.77 -10.71 -17.37
CA ALA A 40 18.55 -9.81 -16.23
C ALA A 40 19.86 -9.17 -15.74
N PHE A 41 20.99 -9.85 -15.93
CA PHE A 41 22.31 -9.33 -15.53
C PHE A 41 23.07 -8.61 -16.66
N TYR A 42 22.77 -8.90 -17.91
CA TYR A 42 23.36 -8.19 -19.04
C TYR A 42 22.46 -7.03 -19.46
N THR A 43 22.79 -5.95 -18.89
CA THR A 43 22.18 -4.67 -19.05
C THR A 43 22.16 -4.21 -20.48
N THR A 44 21.12 -3.49 -20.81
CA THR A 44 21.13 -2.55 -21.92
C THR A 44 22.41 -1.68 -21.86
N PRO A 45 22.98 -1.27 -23.01
CA PRO A 45 24.05 -0.30 -23.02
C PRO A 45 23.70 0.91 -22.17
N SER A 46 24.67 1.42 -21.42
CA SER A 46 24.47 2.65 -20.66
C SER A 46 23.99 3.79 -21.57
N SER A 47 23.09 4.61 -21.01
CA SER A 47 22.57 5.81 -21.65
C SER A 47 22.97 7.05 -20.84
N GLU A 48 22.64 8.24 -21.33
CA GLU A 48 22.77 9.48 -20.56
C GLU A 48 21.81 9.53 -19.36
N TYR A 49 20.74 8.72 -19.38
CA TYR A 49 19.72 8.64 -18.33
C TYR A 49 20.07 7.62 -17.25
N ARG A 50 20.73 6.50 -17.65
CA ARG A 50 21.03 5.40 -16.72
C ARG A 50 22.31 4.69 -17.14
N SER A 51 23.21 4.46 -16.19
CA SER A 51 24.42 3.67 -16.40
C SER A 51 24.11 2.18 -16.53
N ALA A 52 25.06 1.39 -17.06
CA ALA A 52 24.91 -0.05 -17.23
C ALA A 52 24.64 -0.82 -15.92
N ASN A 53 25.03 -0.28 -14.77
CA ASN A 53 24.75 -0.86 -13.46
C ASN A 53 23.48 -0.32 -12.80
N GLY A 54 22.63 0.39 -13.55
CA GLY A 54 21.35 0.91 -13.09
C GLY A 54 21.39 2.26 -12.37
N LYS A 55 22.57 2.84 -12.08
CA LYS A 55 22.63 4.16 -11.45
C LYS A 55 22.07 5.24 -12.35
N PRO A 56 21.34 6.24 -11.78
CA PRO A 56 20.90 7.41 -12.53
C PRO A 56 22.07 8.11 -13.22
N GLY A 57 21.90 8.44 -14.50
CA GLY A 57 22.83 9.22 -15.29
C GLY A 57 22.62 10.72 -15.09
N HIS A 58 23.45 11.54 -15.79
CA HIS A 58 23.39 13.00 -15.63
C HIS A 58 22.15 13.64 -16.28
N LYS A 59 21.42 12.92 -17.13
CA LYS A 59 20.14 13.35 -17.72
C LYS A 59 18.95 12.57 -17.14
N TYR A 60 19.15 11.84 -16.03
CA TYR A 60 18.05 11.14 -15.38
C TYR A 60 16.95 12.12 -14.98
N TRP A 61 15.72 11.70 -15.15
CA TRP A 61 14.53 12.49 -14.88
C TRP A 61 13.47 11.66 -14.14
N GLN A 62 12.61 12.34 -13.44
CA GLN A 62 11.37 11.82 -12.89
C GLN A 62 10.26 12.82 -13.17
N ASN A 63 9.11 12.34 -13.59
CA ASN A 63 7.91 13.16 -13.69
C ASN A 63 7.35 13.44 -12.32
N ARG A 64 6.37 14.33 -12.23
CA ARG A 64 5.77 14.74 -10.98
C ARG A 64 4.26 14.92 -11.14
N ALA A 65 3.49 14.45 -10.15
CA ALA A 65 2.06 14.64 -10.09
C ALA A 65 1.66 15.23 -8.73
N ASP A 66 1.31 16.53 -8.71
CA ASP A 66 0.79 17.20 -7.52
C ASP A 66 -0.75 17.16 -7.52
N TYR A 67 -1.35 16.96 -6.34
CA TYR A 67 -2.78 16.75 -6.20
C TYR A 67 -3.41 17.77 -5.25
N ILE A 68 -4.60 18.25 -5.64
CA ILE A 68 -5.55 18.93 -4.76
C ILE A 68 -6.84 18.13 -4.83
N ILE A 69 -7.27 17.52 -3.72
CA ILE A 69 -8.42 16.63 -3.69
C ILE A 69 -9.41 17.12 -2.63
N ASP A 70 -10.64 17.38 -3.08
CA ASP A 70 -11.78 17.61 -2.21
C ASP A 70 -12.64 16.34 -2.21
N VAL A 71 -12.91 15.77 -1.04
CA VAL A 71 -13.69 14.54 -0.90
C VAL A 71 -14.73 14.65 0.20
N GLU A 72 -15.88 14.04 -0.03
CA GLU A 72 -16.98 13.93 0.92
C GLU A 72 -17.38 12.46 1.10
N LEU A 73 -17.62 12.05 2.34
CA LEU A 73 -18.11 10.73 2.70
C LEU A 73 -19.59 10.82 3.11
N ASP A 74 -20.46 10.20 2.32
CA ASP A 74 -21.83 9.94 2.74
C ASP A 74 -21.91 8.61 3.51
N THR A 75 -22.04 8.70 4.83
CA THR A 75 -22.07 7.53 5.73
C THR A 75 -23.41 6.79 5.70
N LEU A 76 -24.46 7.35 5.08
CA LEU A 76 -25.75 6.70 4.92
C LEU A 76 -25.74 5.73 3.73
N SER A 77 -25.16 6.16 2.62
CA SER A 77 -25.04 5.35 1.40
C SER A 77 -23.69 4.66 1.23
N ASP A 78 -22.70 4.93 2.12
CA ASP A 78 -21.33 4.46 2.04
C ASP A 78 -20.61 4.90 0.74
N ILE A 79 -20.99 6.06 0.19
CA ILE A 79 -20.42 6.61 -1.04
C ILE A 79 -19.36 7.64 -0.70
N VAL A 80 -18.22 7.52 -1.39
CA VAL A 80 -17.15 8.51 -1.41
C VAL A 80 -17.29 9.32 -2.70
N MET A 81 -17.39 10.64 -2.59
CA MET A 81 -17.49 11.58 -3.72
C MET A 81 -16.28 12.50 -3.71
N GLY A 82 -15.52 12.50 -4.79
CA GLY A 82 -14.29 13.27 -4.89
C GLY A 82 -14.22 14.17 -6.13
N LYS A 83 -13.46 15.24 -5.96
CA LYS A 83 -13.02 16.14 -7.05
C LYS A 83 -11.54 16.34 -6.88
N GLU A 84 -10.78 16.05 -7.92
CA GLU A 84 -9.34 16.24 -7.89
C GLU A 84 -8.85 17.17 -8.99
N ILE A 85 -7.79 17.88 -8.71
CA ILE A 85 -6.97 18.58 -9.69
C ILE A 85 -5.57 18.00 -9.61
N ILE A 86 -5.13 17.36 -10.68
CA ILE A 86 -3.80 16.81 -10.84
C ILE A 86 -2.97 17.79 -11.66
N LYS A 87 -1.92 18.35 -11.08
CA LYS A 87 -0.91 19.09 -11.83
C LYS A 87 0.21 18.15 -12.21
N TYR A 88 0.27 17.76 -13.47
CA TYR A 88 1.31 16.87 -14.00
C TYR A 88 2.43 17.65 -14.68
N THR A 89 3.67 17.34 -14.31
CA THR A 89 4.89 17.91 -14.89
C THR A 89 5.66 16.84 -15.63
N ASN A 90 5.79 16.99 -16.93
CA ASN A 90 6.55 16.10 -17.79
C ASN A 90 8.02 16.54 -17.86
N ASN A 91 8.88 15.93 -17.05
CA ASN A 91 10.32 16.17 -17.07
C ASN A 91 11.07 15.26 -18.05
N SER A 92 10.35 14.31 -18.69
CA SER A 92 10.95 13.41 -19.67
C SER A 92 11.38 14.13 -20.94
N PRO A 93 12.27 13.53 -21.74
CA PRO A 93 12.66 14.07 -23.04
C PRO A 93 11.55 13.96 -24.11
N ASP A 94 10.46 13.24 -23.81
CA ASP A 94 9.44 12.89 -24.78
C ASP A 94 8.22 13.80 -24.66
N GLU A 95 7.63 14.20 -25.80
CA GLU A 95 6.32 14.85 -25.81
C GLU A 95 5.22 13.82 -25.64
N MET A 96 4.17 14.14 -24.83
CA MET A 96 3.08 13.22 -24.52
C MET A 96 1.79 13.63 -25.21
N GLY A 97 1.28 12.81 -26.13
CA GLY A 97 -0.02 13.01 -26.78
C GLY A 97 -1.20 12.51 -25.93
N PHE A 98 -0.96 11.79 -24.87
CA PHE A 98 -1.95 11.24 -23.95
C PHE A 98 -1.33 11.00 -22.57
N LEU A 99 -2.20 10.85 -21.56
CA LEU A 99 -1.82 10.47 -20.19
C LEU A 99 -2.53 9.19 -19.80
N TRP A 100 -1.92 8.42 -18.88
CA TRP A 100 -2.51 7.25 -18.27
C TRP A 100 -2.72 7.43 -16.77
N LEU A 101 -3.88 6.96 -16.28
CA LEU A 101 -4.23 6.94 -14.86
C LEU A 101 -4.59 5.51 -14.43
N GLN A 102 -4.29 5.20 -13.17
CA GLN A 102 -4.77 4.01 -12.48
C GLN A 102 -6.20 4.28 -11.97
N MET A 103 -7.05 3.27 -12.14
CA MET A 103 -8.47 3.29 -11.76
C MET A 103 -8.77 2.10 -10.85
N ASP A 104 -8.06 2.01 -9.73
CA ASP A 104 -7.99 0.76 -8.95
C ASP A 104 -9.33 0.34 -8.35
N GLN A 105 -10.23 1.27 -8.03
CA GLN A 105 -11.60 0.96 -7.59
C GLN A 105 -12.38 0.11 -8.61
N ASN A 106 -12.00 0.14 -9.88
CA ASN A 106 -12.64 -0.68 -10.90
C ASN A 106 -12.36 -2.19 -10.72
N LEU A 107 -11.43 -2.57 -9.83
CA LEU A 107 -11.31 -3.95 -9.36
C LEU A 107 -12.66 -4.50 -8.84
N PHE A 108 -13.47 -3.66 -8.22
CA PHE A 108 -14.77 -4.03 -7.63
C PHE A 108 -15.92 -4.08 -8.63
N MET A 109 -15.69 -3.80 -9.92
CA MET A 109 -16.68 -4.00 -10.96
C MET A 109 -16.92 -5.50 -11.21
N ASN A 110 -18.15 -5.90 -11.46
CA ASN A 110 -18.50 -7.32 -11.69
C ASN A 110 -17.75 -7.97 -12.86
N ASP A 111 -17.38 -7.20 -13.87
CA ASP A 111 -16.70 -7.62 -15.08
C ASP A 111 -15.19 -7.31 -15.08
N SER A 112 -14.62 -6.89 -13.95
CA SER A 112 -13.21 -6.59 -13.85
C SER A 112 -12.35 -7.87 -14.02
N ARG A 113 -11.14 -7.70 -14.55
CA ARG A 113 -10.15 -8.79 -14.65
C ARG A 113 -9.78 -9.34 -13.28
N GLY A 114 -9.65 -8.46 -12.28
CA GLY A 114 -9.34 -8.84 -10.91
C GLY A 114 -10.40 -9.77 -10.32
N ASN A 115 -11.68 -9.50 -10.54
CA ASN A 115 -12.78 -10.39 -10.14
C ASN A 115 -12.73 -11.78 -10.82
N ALA A 116 -12.26 -11.83 -12.06
CA ALA A 116 -12.11 -13.10 -12.79
C ALA A 116 -10.90 -13.92 -12.28
N ILE A 117 -9.82 -13.26 -11.87
CA ILE A 117 -8.57 -13.91 -11.45
C ILE A 117 -8.61 -14.23 -9.95
N ILE A 118 -9.04 -13.29 -9.11
CA ILE A 118 -9.16 -13.42 -7.66
C ILE A 118 -10.64 -13.31 -7.29
N PRO A 119 -11.41 -14.41 -7.33
CA PRO A 119 -12.79 -14.34 -6.90
C PRO A 119 -12.86 -13.82 -5.45
N LEU A 120 -13.90 -13.05 -5.13
CA LEU A 120 -14.12 -12.43 -3.81
C LEU A 120 -13.90 -13.38 -2.62
N ARG A 121 -14.08 -14.67 -2.80
CA ARG A 121 -13.76 -15.73 -1.83
C ARG A 121 -12.28 -15.88 -1.52
N GLY A 122 -11.42 -15.50 -2.43
CA GLY A 122 -9.96 -15.59 -2.33
C GLY A 122 -9.29 -14.23 -2.12
N SER A 123 -10.04 -13.15 -1.87
CA SER A 123 -9.42 -11.86 -1.59
C SER A 123 -8.54 -11.95 -0.34
N ARG A 124 -7.41 -11.24 -0.34
CA ARG A 124 -6.42 -11.21 0.75
C ARG A 124 -7.06 -11.00 2.14
N ASN A 125 -8.13 -10.23 2.20
CA ASN A 125 -8.80 -9.82 3.43
C ASN A 125 -10.04 -10.67 3.79
N GLY A 126 -10.26 -11.77 3.05
CA GLY A 126 -11.27 -12.75 3.41
C GLY A 126 -12.70 -12.21 3.30
N SER A 127 -13.01 -11.46 2.23
CA SER A 127 -14.39 -11.07 1.96
C SER A 127 -15.26 -12.32 1.93
N LYS A 128 -16.25 -12.37 2.80
CA LYS A 128 -17.16 -13.53 2.94
C LYS A 128 -18.19 -13.60 1.80
N GLY A 129 -17.73 -13.42 0.56
CA GLY A 129 -18.59 -13.51 -0.63
C GLY A 129 -19.48 -12.30 -0.83
N GLN A 130 -19.08 -11.13 -0.39
CA GLN A 130 -19.79 -9.89 -0.66
C GLN A 130 -19.79 -9.62 -2.17
N LYS A 131 -20.97 -9.55 -2.74
CA LYS A 131 -21.15 -9.12 -4.11
C LYS A 131 -21.24 -7.59 -4.10
N ILE A 132 -20.17 -6.94 -4.47
CA ILE A 132 -20.14 -5.50 -4.73
C ILE A 132 -20.08 -5.33 -6.24
N ASP A 133 -20.96 -4.51 -6.77
CA ASP A 133 -20.80 -3.92 -8.10
C ASP A 133 -20.36 -2.47 -7.89
N GLY A 134 -19.06 -2.32 -7.66
CA GLY A 134 -18.42 -1.06 -7.33
C GLY A 134 -17.75 -0.41 -8.54
N GLY A 135 -16.60 0.21 -8.29
CA GLY A 135 -15.83 0.91 -9.30
C GLY A 135 -16.13 2.40 -9.36
N PHE A 136 -15.24 3.13 -10.03
CA PHE A 136 -15.40 4.56 -10.22
C PHE A 136 -16.56 4.90 -11.14
N LYS A 137 -17.37 5.87 -10.72
CA LYS A 137 -18.28 6.62 -11.57
C LYS A 137 -17.64 7.96 -11.87
N ILE A 138 -17.16 8.14 -13.09
CA ILE A 138 -16.52 9.37 -13.56
C ILE A 138 -17.62 10.28 -14.14
N SER A 139 -17.79 11.47 -13.56
CA SER A 139 -18.77 12.45 -14.03
C SER A 139 -18.16 13.57 -14.88
N ALA A 140 -16.87 13.84 -14.74
CA ALA A 140 -16.16 14.79 -15.58
C ALA A 140 -14.67 14.45 -15.65
N VAL A 141 -14.05 14.64 -16.83
CA VAL A 141 -12.61 14.69 -17.04
C VAL A 141 -12.31 15.92 -17.87
N GLN A 142 -11.55 16.87 -17.32
CA GLN A 142 -11.32 18.18 -17.93
C GLN A 142 -9.84 18.54 -17.93
N ILE A 143 -9.38 19.14 -19.01
CA ILE A 143 -8.04 19.69 -19.12
C ILE A 143 -8.10 21.18 -18.80
N ILE A 144 -7.25 21.60 -17.87
CA ILE A 144 -7.07 23.01 -17.51
C ILE A 144 -5.73 23.46 -18.08
N SER A 145 -5.76 24.46 -18.95
CA SER A 145 -4.58 25.06 -19.56
C SER A 145 -4.56 26.57 -19.38
N GLY A 146 -3.37 27.16 -19.50
CA GLY A 146 -3.17 28.59 -19.30
C GLY A 146 -3.20 29.04 -17.83
N LYS A 147 -2.89 30.33 -17.58
CA LYS A 147 -2.86 30.96 -16.26
C LYS A 147 -3.66 32.28 -16.27
N GLY A 148 -4.28 32.60 -15.14
CA GLY A 148 -4.98 33.86 -14.97
C GLY A 148 -6.15 34.02 -15.97
N ARG A 149 -6.13 35.12 -16.77
CA ARG A 149 -7.19 35.44 -17.73
C ARG A 149 -7.22 34.53 -18.95
N ASP A 150 -6.10 33.85 -19.24
CA ASP A 150 -5.98 32.92 -20.38
C ASP A 150 -6.26 31.46 -19.95
N ARG A 151 -6.81 31.26 -18.77
CA ARG A 151 -7.22 29.93 -18.28
C ARG A 151 -8.37 29.40 -19.14
N SER A 152 -8.16 28.23 -19.73
CA SER A 152 -9.14 27.47 -20.50
C SER A 152 -9.42 26.14 -19.79
N ILE A 153 -10.68 25.76 -19.75
CA ILE A 153 -11.12 24.45 -19.24
C ILE A 153 -11.90 23.81 -20.39
N ILE A 154 -11.47 22.63 -20.80
CA ILE A 154 -12.11 21.87 -21.89
C ILE A 154 -12.34 20.43 -21.42
N ASP A 155 -13.45 19.84 -21.87
CA ASP A 155 -13.70 18.42 -21.62
C ASP A 155 -12.65 17.59 -22.38
N ALA A 156 -12.08 16.59 -21.71
CA ALA A 156 -11.10 15.70 -22.27
C ALA A 156 -11.77 14.48 -22.93
N GLU A 157 -11.23 14.05 -24.04
CA GLU A 157 -11.53 12.73 -24.60
C GLU A 157 -10.78 11.67 -23.79
N TYR A 158 -11.51 10.69 -23.25
CA TYR A 158 -10.90 9.62 -22.45
C TYR A 158 -11.56 8.26 -22.69
N GLU A 159 -10.81 7.22 -22.40
CA GLU A 159 -11.27 5.82 -22.49
C GLU A 159 -10.86 5.08 -21.24
N VAL A 160 -11.77 4.26 -20.69
CA VAL A 160 -11.51 3.41 -19.53
C VAL A 160 -11.31 1.97 -19.97
N TYR A 161 -10.18 1.40 -19.58
CA TYR A 161 -9.80 0.02 -19.86
C TYR A 161 -9.61 -0.73 -18.53
N ASP A 162 -10.68 -1.31 -18.00
CA ASP A 162 -10.65 -2.02 -16.71
C ASP A 162 -10.16 -1.06 -15.59
N THR A 163 -9.03 -1.34 -14.97
CA THR A 163 -8.44 -0.52 -13.91
C THR A 163 -7.49 0.58 -14.41
N ARG A 164 -7.69 1.08 -15.63
CA ARG A 164 -6.86 2.14 -16.24
C ARG A 164 -7.72 3.10 -17.05
N MET A 165 -7.33 4.36 -17.09
CA MET A 165 -7.93 5.38 -17.94
C MET A 165 -6.85 6.03 -18.80
N LYS A 166 -7.10 6.13 -20.10
CA LYS A 166 -6.31 6.92 -21.05
C LYS A 166 -7.02 8.22 -21.32
N VAL A 167 -6.29 9.34 -21.17
CA VAL A 167 -6.80 10.69 -21.48
C VAL A 167 -6.03 11.22 -22.66
N ASN A 168 -6.72 11.48 -23.79
CA ASN A 168 -6.13 12.05 -24.99
C ASN A 168 -5.93 13.55 -24.82
N LEU A 169 -4.77 14.06 -25.24
CA LEU A 169 -4.48 15.49 -25.14
C LEU A 169 -4.71 16.17 -26.49
N PRO A 170 -5.46 17.29 -26.52
CA PRO A 170 -5.72 18.02 -27.79
C PRO A 170 -4.45 18.64 -28.39
N LYS A 171 -3.42 18.85 -27.56
CA LYS A 171 -2.07 19.21 -27.92
C LYS A 171 -1.09 18.42 -27.10
N PRO A 172 -0.02 17.90 -27.68
CA PRO A 172 0.99 17.18 -26.92
C PRO A 172 1.54 18.03 -25.76
N LEU A 173 1.67 17.41 -24.58
CA LEU A 173 2.36 17.99 -23.45
C LEU A 173 3.86 18.01 -23.77
N LYS A 174 4.47 19.19 -23.69
CA LYS A 174 5.88 19.37 -24.00
C LYS A 174 6.79 18.54 -23.10
N SER A 175 7.93 18.14 -23.64
CA SER A 175 9.02 17.53 -22.89
C SER A 175 9.74 18.56 -22.00
N ASN A 176 10.59 18.06 -21.09
CA ASN A 176 11.54 18.85 -20.29
C ASN A 176 10.87 19.98 -19.49
N GLY A 177 9.87 19.65 -18.69
CA GLY A 177 9.18 20.60 -17.78
C GLY A 177 7.86 21.12 -18.30
N GLY A 178 7.24 20.49 -19.31
CA GLY A 178 5.86 20.79 -19.72
C GLY A 178 4.87 20.52 -18.59
N GLU A 179 3.94 21.44 -18.35
CA GLU A 179 2.92 21.34 -17.32
C GLU A 179 1.51 21.24 -17.89
N LEU A 180 0.67 20.43 -17.28
CA LEU A 180 -0.75 20.28 -17.55
C LEU A 180 -1.51 20.09 -16.25
N SER A 181 -2.75 20.55 -16.16
CA SER A 181 -3.65 20.19 -15.08
C SER A 181 -4.85 19.42 -15.59
N LEU A 182 -5.15 18.29 -14.97
CA LEU A 182 -6.39 17.54 -15.14
C LEU A 182 -7.32 17.82 -13.98
N LYS A 183 -8.61 17.96 -14.25
CA LYS A 183 -9.64 17.94 -13.23
C LYS A 183 -10.51 16.72 -13.47
N ILE A 184 -10.75 15.93 -12.43
CA ILE A 184 -11.59 14.74 -12.49
C ILE A 184 -12.61 14.78 -11.35
N ASP A 185 -13.88 14.61 -11.69
CA ASP A 185 -14.96 14.47 -10.71
C ASP A 185 -15.39 12.98 -10.71
N PHE A 186 -15.34 12.36 -9.54
CA PHE A 186 -15.56 10.92 -9.39
C PHE A 186 -16.36 10.56 -8.15
N SER A 187 -16.93 9.36 -8.14
CA SER A 187 -17.49 8.74 -6.93
C SER A 187 -17.37 7.23 -7.00
N PHE A 188 -17.44 6.57 -5.85
CA PHE A 188 -17.50 5.12 -5.76
C PHE A 188 -18.18 4.69 -4.47
N LEU A 189 -18.68 3.46 -4.44
CA LEU A 189 -19.23 2.80 -3.26
C LEU A 189 -18.08 2.19 -2.45
N SER A 190 -17.91 2.60 -1.20
CA SER A 190 -16.95 1.96 -0.30
C SER A 190 -17.38 0.52 -0.03
N PRO A 191 -16.50 -0.48 -0.22
CA PRO A 191 -16.85 -1.86 0.03
C PRO A 191 -17.12 -2.08 1.51
N ASP A 192 -18.20 -2.81 1.81
CA ASP A 192 -18.44 -3.31 3.16
C ASP A 192 -17.47 -4.47 3.44
N TYR A 193 -16.87 -4.47 4.61
CA TYR A 193 -16.00 -5.55 5.07
C TYR A 193 -14.71 -5.78 4.27
N GLY A 194 -13.72 -4.92 4.41
CA GLY A 194 -12.30 -5.17 4.11
C GLY A 194 -12.02 -5.89 2.79
N SER A 195 -12.61 -5.41 1.71
CA SER A 195 -12.35 -5.92 0.38
C SER A 195 -11.08 -5.27 -0.13
N ASP A 196 -10.06 -6.08 -0.38
CA ASP A 196 -8.81 -5.69 -1.01
C ASP A 196 -8.29 -4.30 -0.61
N ARG A 197 -7.57 -4.22 0.49
CA ARG A 197 -6.79 -3.07 1.00
C ARG A 197 -7.60 -1.89 1.56
N MET A 198 -8.92 -1.93 1.52
CA MET A 198 -9.81 -0.91 2.08
C MET A 198 -11.14 -1.51 2.53
N GLY A 199 -11.99 -0.72 3.16
CA GLY A 199 -13.36 -1.16 3.45
C GLY A 199 -13.92 -0.62 4.75
N ILE A 200 -15.05 -1.20 5.18
CA ILE A 200 -15.81 -0.78 6.34
C ILE A 200 -15.74 -1.84 7.42
N LEU A 201 -15.25 -1.47 8.61
CA LEU A 201 -15.41 -2.26 9.84
C LEU A 201 -16.65 -1.74 10.58
N ARG A 202 -17.60 -2.63 10.86
CA ARG A 202 -18.76 -2.31 11.71
C ARG A 202 -18.42 -2.59 13.16
N THR A 203 -18.55 -1.56 14.00
CA THR A 203 -18.27 -1.60 15.43
C THR A 203 -19.51 -1.26 16.25
N GLU A 204 -19.45 -1.41 17.56
CA GLU A 204 -20.55 -1.06 18.47
C GLU A 204 -20.92 0.43 18.38
N ASN A 205 -19.91 1.31 18.21
CA ASN A 205 -20.07 2.76 18.26
C ASN A 205 -20.05 3.44 16.88
N GLY A 206 -20.17 2.67 15.79
CA GLY A 206 -20.21 3.21 14.45
C GLY A 206 -19.40 2.42 13.43
N LYS A 207 -19.25 2.96 12.25
CA LYS A 207 -18.46 2.37 11.16
C LYS A 207 -17.06 2.97 11.17
N VAL A 208 -16.04 2.13 10.99
CA VAL A 208 -14.68 2.59 10.66
C VAL A 208 -14.48 2.43 9.16
N TYR A 209 -14.26 3.52 8.48
CA TYR A 209 -13.92 3.56 7.06
C TYR A 209 -12.41 3.64 6.91
N THR A 210 -11.80 2.64 6.26
CA THR A 210 -10.42 2.70 5.76
C THR A 210 -10.49 2.92 4.26
N VAL A 211 -9.92 4.03 3.76
CA VAL A 211 -10.10 4.49 2.38
C VAL A 211 -8.74 4.62 1.70
N ALA A 212 -8.54 3.78 0.69
CA ALA A 212 -7.30 3.69 -0.08
C ALA A 212 -7.60 3.36 -1.55
N GLN A 213 -6.62 3.59 -2.45
CA GLN A 213 -6.81 3.49 -3.90
C GLN A 213 -8.08 4.22 -4.38
N TRP A 214 -8.35 5.36 -3.80
CA TRP A 214 -9.66 6.00 -3.72
C TRP A 214 -9.85 7.18 -4.68
N TYR A 215 -8.81 7.53 -5.45
CA TYR A 215 -8.83 8.58 -6.45
C TYR A 215 -8.10 8.11 -7.71
N PRO A 216 -8.43 8.60 -8.92
CA PRO A 216 -7.67 8.31 -10.13
C PRO A 216 -6.21 8.78 -10.00
N ARG A 217 -5.24 7.87 -10.16
CA ARG A 217 -3.83 8.13 -9.87
C ARG A 217 -2.98 8.11 -11.14
N MET A 218 -2.07 9.07 -11.31
CA MET A 218 -1.17 9.10 -12.46
C MET A 218 -0.30 7.85 -12.53
N CYS A 219 -0.29 7.18 -13.68
CA CYS A 219 0.70 6.14 -13.97
C CYS A 219 2.10 6.76 -14.09
N VAL A 220 3.11 6.02 -13.66
CA VAL A 220 4.51 6.42 -13.88
C VAL A 220 4.88 6.31 -15.36
N TYR A 221 5.57 7.32 -15.86
CA TYR A 221 6.30 7.28 -17.14
C TYR A 221 7.78 7.32 -16.83
N ASP A 222 8.51 6.23 -17.07
CA ASP A 222 9.93 6.09 -16.74
C ASP A 222 10.82 5.83 -17.95
N ASP A 223 12.13 5.87 -17.73
CA ASP A 223 13.16 5.69 -18.76
C ASP A 223 13.37 4.22 -19.18
N LEU A 224 12.74 3.27 -18.49
CA LEU A 224 12.87 1.83 -18.76
C LEU A 224 11.71 1.29 -19.59
N ASN A 225 10.48 1.62 -19.21
CA ASN A 225 9.27 1.03 -19.76
C ASN A 225 8.37 2.07 -20.47
N GLY A 226 8.72 3.38 -20.41
CA GLY A 226 7.75 4.41 -20.76
C GLY A 226 6.56 4.40 -19.79
N TRP A 227 5.32 4.37 -20.29
CA TRP A 227 4.12 4.28 -19.46
C TRP A 227 4.00 2.92 -18.78
N ASN A 228 3.93 2.90 -17.46
CA ASN A 228 3.68 1.72 -16.65
C ASN A 228 2.17 1.54 -16.45
N THR A 229 1.55 0.71 -17.29
CA THR A 229 0.09 0.56 -17.39
C THR A 229 -0.40 -0.85 -17.13
N LEU A 230 0.29 -1.65 -16.33
CA LEU A 230 -0.22 -2.95 -15.91
C LEU A 230 -1.55 -2.77 -15.17
N PRO A 231 -2.59 -3.57 -15.50
CA PRO A 231 -3.85 -3.49 -14.79
C PRO A 231 -3.68 -3.88 -13.33
N TYR A 232 -4.50 -3.30 -12.45
CA TYR A 232 -4.59 -3.75 -11.07
C TYR A 232 -5.49 -4.98 -10.99
N THR A 233 -4.93 -6.10 -10.55
CA THR A 233 -5.64 -7.39 -10.42
C THR A 233 -5.70 -7.89 -8.99
N GLY A 234 -5.24 -7.08 -8.02
CA GLY A 234 -5.36 -7.32 -6.58
C GLY A 234 -4.08 -7.80 -5.89
N GLN A 235 -3.13 -8.43 -6.59
CA GLN A 235 -1.90 -8.94 -5.96
C GLN A 235 -0.73 -7.95 -6.01
N GLY A 236 -0.41 -7.44 -7.19
CA GLY A 236 0.67 -6.46 -7.36
C GLY A 236 0.28 -5.11 -6.77
N GLU A 237 1.16 -4.52 -5.97
CA GLU A 237 0.92 -3.26 -5.32
C GLU A 237 1.12 -2.05 -6.24
N PHE A 238 1.59 -0.90 -5.78
CA PHE A 238 1.41 0.34 -6.52
C PHE A 238 2.75 0.93 -6.97
N TYR A 239 2.77 1.46 -8.18
CA TYR A 239 3.88 2.24 -8.71
C TYR A 239 3.34 3.56 -9.25
N LEU A 240 3.61 4.64 -8.54
CA LEU A 240 3.00 5.95 -8.74
C LEU A 240 4.05 7.06 -8.76
N GLU A 241 3.72 8.16 -9.43
CA GLU A 241 4.56 9.36 -9.46
C GLU A 241 4.57 10.05 -8.09
N TYR A 242 5.71 10.64 -7.73
CA TYR A 242 5.80 11.50 -6.55
C TYR A 242 5.19 12.88 -6.80
N GLY A 243 4.61 13.45 -5.75
CA GLY A 243 4.07 14.80 -5.75
C GLY A 243 3.70 15.28 -4.36
N ASP A 244 3.16 16.50 -4.30
CA ASP A 244 2.57 17.05 -3.09
C ASP A 244 1.07 16.86 -3.13
N PHE A 245 0.49 16.52 -1.97
CA PHE A 245 -0.94 16.31 -1.83
C PHE A 245 -1.54 17.31 -0.85
N ASN A 246 -2.60 17.98 -1.27
CA ASN A 246 -3.50 18.73 -0.42
C ASN A 246 -4.86 18.03 -0.46
N VAL A 247 -5.32 17.51 0.68
CA VAL A 247 -6.54 16.69 0.76
C VAL A 247 -7.50 17.32 1.75
N ASN A 248 -8.71 17.64 1.28
CA ASN A 248 -9.79 18.16 2.08
C ASN A 248 -10.86 17.08 2.21
N ILE A 249 -11.09 16.57 3.42
CA ILE A 249 -12.00 15.46 3.69
C ILE A 249 -13.19 15.97 4.51
N THR A 250 -14.37 15.94 3.93
CA THR A 250 -15.61 16.36 4.57
C THR A 250 -16.39 15.13 5.04
N VAL A 251 -16.65 15.08 6.34
CA VAL A 251 -17.34 13.96 7.01
C VAL A 251 -18.34 14.47 8.03
N PRO A 252 -19.28 13.64 8.54
CA PRO A 252 -20.13 14.02 9.67
C PRO A 252 -19.31 14.54 10.86
N ALA A 253 -19.84 15.52 11.58
CA ALA A 253 -19.10 16.24 12.62
C ALA A 253 -18.74 15.37 13.84
N ASP A 254 -19.42 14.25 14.03
CA ASP A 254 -19.10 13.24 15.06
C ASP A 254 -17.91 12.34 14.69
N HIS A 255 -17.46 12.35 13.43
CA HIS A 255 -16.30 11.57 12.99
C HIS A 255 -14.98 12.27 13.35
N LEU A 256 -13.99 11.46 13.72
CA LEU A 256 -12.56 11.79 13.63
C LEU A 256 -12.02 11.31 12.28
N VAL A 257 -11.09 12.07 11.73
CA VAL A 257 -10.37 11.71 10.49
C VAL A 257 -8.87 11.67 10.75
N VAL A 258 -8.23 10.65 10.24
CA VAL A 258 -6.77 10.56 10.13
C VAL A 258 -6.40 10.34 8.67
N CYS A 259 -5.32 10.96 8.20
CA CYS A 259 -4.90 10.93 6.80
C CYS A 259 -3.39 11.05 6.70
N SER A 260 -2.81 10.55 5.62
CA SER A 260 -1.42 10.79 5.26
C SER A 260 -1.05 12.26 5.41
N GLY A 261 0.02 12.56 6.16
CA GLY A 261 0.55 13.91 6.32
C GLY A 261 -0.01 14.70 7.51
N GLU A 262 0.18 16.00 7.47
CA GLU A 262 -0.09 16.95 8.55
C GLU A 262 -1.52 17.50 8.48
N LEU A 263 -2.21 17.56 9.62
CA LEU A 263 -3.49 18.24 9.75
C LEU A 263 -3.29 19.75 9.84
N LEU A 264 -3.87 20.50 8.90
CA LEU A 264 -3.67 21.96 8.77
C LEU A 264 -4.67 22.80 9.55
N ASN A 265 -5.81 22.23 9.97
CA ASN A 265 -6.88 22.98 10.65
C ASN A 265 -7.34 22.36 11.98
N PRO A 266 -6.43 22.03 12.91
CA PRO A 266 -6.78 21.36 14.16
C PRO A 266 -7.77 22.15 15.02
N LEU A 267 -7.73 23.48 14.98
CA LEU A 267 -8.66 24.37 15.73
C LEU A 267 -10.12 24.27 15.25
N GLU A 268 -10.36 23.76 14.04
CA GLU A 268 -11.71 23.57 13.48
C GLU A 268 -12.25 22.15 13.73
N THR A 269 -11.37 21.19 14.03
CA THR A 269 -11.65 19.75 14.01
C THR A 269 -11.57 19.09 15.39
N TYR A 270 -10.75 19.61 16.28
CA TYR A 270 -10.59 19.14 17.65
C TYR A 270 -11.26 20.07 18.67
N THR A 271 -11.63 19.54 19.82
CA THR A 271 -12.03 20.33 21.00
C THR A 271 -10.80 20.94 21.67
N LEU A 272 -11.02 21.95 22.55
CA LEU A 272 -9.91 22.56 23.28
C LEU A 272 -9.17 21.56 24.17
N ASP A 273 -9.88 20.62 24.79
CA ASP A 273 -9.27 19.57 25.62
C ASP A 273 -8.41 18.60 24.79
N GLN A 274 -8.88 18.25 23.58
CA GLN A 274 -8.10 17.42 22.65
C GLN A 274 -6.85 18.18 22.16
N LEU A 275 -6.95 19.47 21.88
CA LEU A 275 -5.79 20.31 21.52
C LEU A 275 -4.76 20.41 22.65
N ASP A 276 -5.21 20.55 23.90
CA ASP A 276 -4.30 20.56 25.06
C ASP A 276 -3.56 19.21 25.22
N ARG A 277 -4.28 18.09 25.03
CA ARG A 277 -3.67 16.74 25.05
C ARG A 277 -2.72 16.54 23.86
N TRP A 278 -3.05 17.07 22.69
CA TRP A 278 -2.18 17.04 21.53
C TRP A 278 -0.86 17.76 21.78
N ALA A 279 -0.93 18.99 22.32
CA ALA A 279 0.26 19.75 22.68
C ALA A 279 1.13 19.04 23.73
N LYS A 280 0.52 18.27 24.65
CA LYS A 280 1.27 17.42 25.58
C LYS A 280 1.94 16.25 24.86
N ALA A 281 1.24 15.60 23.90
CA ALA A 281 1.78 14.48 23.14
C ALA A 281 2.99 14.90 22.27
N GLU A 282 2.98 16.11 21.69
CA GLU A 282 4.13 16.66 20.95
C GLU A 282 5.41 16.77 21.79
N GLY A 283 5.29 16.87 23.11
CA GLY A 283 6.42 16.93 24.04
C GLY A 283 6.70 15.61 24.78
N SER A 284 5.91 14.56 24.54
CA SER A 284 5.94 13.34 25.35
C SER A 284 6.54 12.16 24.59
N ASP A 285 7.43 11.44 25.25
CA ASP A 285 7.90 10.11 24.78
C ASP A 285 6.90 8.99 25.12
N GLU A 286 6.02 9.24 26.08
CA GLU A 286 4.94 8.34 26.49
C GLU A 286 3.67 8.63 25.68
N THR A 287 2.87 7.59 25.45
CA THR A 287 1.59 7.70 24.75
C THR A 287 0.60 8.57 25.56
N ILE A 288 0.03 9.57 24.91
CA ILE A 288 -1.00 10.47 25.46
C ILE A 288 -2.31 10.22 24.73
N MET A 289 -3.37 9.95 25.49
CA MET A 289 -4.72 9.82 24.94
C MET A 289 -5.23 11.18 24.48
N ILE A 290 -5.57 11.31 23.19
CA ILE A 290 -6.17 12.52 22.59
C ILE A 290 -7.70 12.46 22.71
N ARG A 291 -8.31 11.31 22.37
CA ARG A 291 -9.71 11.00 22.64
C ARG A 291 -9.79 9.66 23.36
N THR A 292 -10.38 9.66 24.57
CA THR A 292 -10.41 8.48 25.43
C THR A 292 -11.59 7.55 25.10
N PRO A 293 -11.59 6.29 25.59
CA PRO A 293 -12.72 5.38 25.44
C PRO A 293 -14.04 5.93 25.98
N GLU A 294 -13.99 6.68 27.09
CA GLU A 294 -15.18 7.26 27.74
C GLU A 294 -15.79 8.39 26.91
N GLU A 295 -14.99 9.05 26.08
CA GLU A 295 -15.41 10.16 25.23
C GLU A 295 -16.09 9.72 23.92
N ILE A 296 -16.09 8.42 23.58
CA ILE A 296 -16.67 7.93 22.30
C ILE A 296 -18.15 8.31 22.18
N ASN A 297 -18.90 8.12 23.26
CA ASN A 297 -20.34 8.40 23.30
C ASN A 297 -20.67 9.77 23.90
N ASP A 298 -19.67 10.60 24.16
CA ASP A 298 -19.87 11.96 24.66
C ASP A 298 -19.91 12.98 23.49
N PRO A 299 -21.08 13.57 23.18
CA PRO A 299 -21.19 14.58 22.14
C PRO A 299 -20.27 15.79 22.34
N SER A 300 -19.88 16.12 23.59
CA SER A 300 -18.98 17.23 23.90
C SER A 300 -17.53 16.95 23.46
N SER A 301 -17.19 15.68 23.17
CA SER A 301 -15.89 15.28 22.61
C SER A 301 -15.71 15.66 21.13
N ARG A 302 -16.73 16.25 20.53
CA ARG A 302 -16.72 16.73 19.14
C ARG A 302 -17.15 18.19 19.06
N PRO A 303 -16.71 18.93 18.00
CA PRO A 303 -17.13 20.31 17.79
C PRO A 303 -18.66 20.44 17.67
N ILE A 304 -19.25 21.30 18.47
CA ILE A 304 -20.71 21.49 18.58
C ILE A 304 -21.24 22.43 17.46
N GLY A 305 -22.47 22.17 17.00
CA GLY A 305 -23.22 23.08 16.14
C GLY A 305 -22.90 22.97 14.64
N ARG A 306 -22.28 21.88 14.23
CA ARG A 306 -22.01 21.55 12.81
C ARG A 306 -22.54 20.16 12.49
N GLU A 307 -23.09 19.99 11.29
CA GLU A 307 -23.49 18.67 10.77
C GLU A 307 -22.31 17.96 10.09
N MET A 308 -21.51 18.73 9.35
CA MET A 308 -20.33 18.25 8.62
C MET A 308 -19.10 19.11 8.99
N ILE A 309 -17.93 18.49 8.96
CA ILE A 309 -16.63 19.15 9.17
C ILE A 309 -15.66 18.74 8.06
N THR A 310 -14.92 19.71 7.55
CA THR A 310 -13.84 19.47 6.59
C THR A 310 -12.49 19.44 7.31
N TRP A 311 -11.80 18.34 7.21
CA TRP A 311 -10.43 18.11 7.66
C TRP A 311 -9.47 18.38 6.52
N ARG A 312 -8.41 19.18 6.73
CA ARG A 312 -7.46 19.59 5.69
C ARG A 312 -6.10 19.02 6.00
N PHE A 313 -5.57 18.20 5.09
CA PHE A 313 -4.27 17.55 5.24
C PHE A 313 -3.32 17.96 4.11
N ARG A 314 -2.03 17.88 4.43
CA ARG A 314 -0.95 18.05 3.46
C ARG A 314 0.16 17.05 3.71
N ILE A 315 0.64 16.43 2.63
CA ILE A 315 1.87 15.65 2.61
C ILE A 315 2.69 16.05 1.39
N ASP A 316 3.99 16.25 1.58
CA ASP A 316 4.90 16.66 0.52
C ASP A 316 5.72 15.46 0.04
N ASN A 317 5.97 15.42 -1.25
CA ASN A 317 6.82 14.42 -1.91
C ASN A 317 6.44 12.97 -1.57
N ALA A 318 5.17 12.65 -1.65
CA ALA A 318 4.62 11.32 -1.44
C ALA A 318 4.16 10.68 -2.76
N ARG A 319 4.02 9.37 -2.76
CA ARG A 319 3.54 8.60 -3.93
C ARG A 319 2.03 8.41 -3.92
N ASP A 320 1.44 8.40 -2.73
CA ASP A 320 0.03 8.10 -2.50
C ASP A 320 -0.46 8.79 -1.23
N VAL A 321 -1.78 8.78 -1.02
CA VAL A 321 -2.43 9.20 0.21
C VAL A 321 -3.58 8.27 0.54
N ALA A 322 -3.72 7.93 1.82
CA ALA A 322 -4.85 7.19 2.36
C ALA A 322 -5.39 7.87 3.60
N TRP A 323 -6.62 7.56 3.95
CA TRP A 323 -7.28 8.13 5.12
C TRP A 323 -8.26 7.16 5.76
N ALA A 324 -8.61 7.45 7.00
CA ALA A 324 -9.65 6.72 7.71
C ALA A 324 -10.55 7.69 8.48
N SER A 325 -11.79 7.29 8.68
CA SER A 325 -12.80 8.10 9.37
C SER A 325 -13.73 7.24 10.20
N SER A 326 -14.04 7.69 11.43
CA SER A 326 -15.00 7.01 12.31
C SER A 326 -15.48 7.91 13.44
N SER A 327 -16.75 7.73 13.83
CA SER A 327 -17.27 8.23 15.12
C SER A 327 -16.76 7.40 16.31
N ALA A 328 -16.35 6.15 16.05
CA ALA A 328 -15.93 5.18 17.07
C ALA A 328 -14.43 5.26 17.44
N PHE A 329 -13.64 6.14 16.85
CA PHE A 329 -12.21 6.20 17.12
C PHE A 329 -11.88 6.68 18.52
N ILE A 330 -11.10 5.88 19.23
CA ILE A 330 -10.14 6.31 20.25
C ILE A 330 -8.93 6.82 19.50
N LEU A 331 -8.27 7.85 20.00
CA LEU A 331 -7.08 8.43 19.37
C LEU A 331 -6.02 8.68 20.44
N ASP A 332 -4.82 8.20 20.22
CA ASP A 332 -3.66 8.50 21.04
C ASP A 332 -2.43 8.84 20.19
N ALA A 333 -1.44 9.48 20.82
CA ALA A 333 -0.26 9.95 20.11
C ALA A 333 0.95 10.06 21.05
N ALA A 334 2.15 10.02 20.45
CA ALA A 334 3.43 10.30 21.09
C ALA A 334 4.40 10.96 20.11
N ARG A 335 5.37 11.70 20.63
CA ARG A 335 6.46 12.25 19.82
C ARG A 335 7.35 11.13 19.26
N ILE A 336 7.75 11.27 18.01
CA ILE A 336 8.82 10.50 17.38
C ILE A 336 10.11 11.32 17.46
N ASN A 337 11.20 10.73 17.95
CA ASN A 337 12.52 11.36 18.07
C ASN A 337 13.34 11.07 16.81
N LEU A 338 13.26 11.95 15.82
CA LEU A 338 14.04 11.82 14.60
C LEU A 338 15.49 12.30 14.80
N PRO A 339 16.49 11.69 14.11
CA PRO A 339 17.91 12.05 14.27
C PRO A 339 18.23 13.53 14.04
N SER A 340 17.54 14.20 13.11
CA SER A 340 17.73 15.64 12.85
C SER A 340 17.07 16.54 13.90
N GLY A 341 16.22 16.02 14.78
CA GLY A 341 15.38 16.78 15.69
C GLY A 341 14.11 17.37 15.04
N LYS A 342 13.80 16.98 13.81
CA LYS A 342 12.52 17.33 13.15
C LYS A 342 11.36 16.75 13.96
N ASN A 343 10.29 17.53 14.11
CA ASN A 343 9.08 17.05 14.78
C ASN A 343 8.34 16.03 13.90
N SER A 344 8.00 14.91 14.50
CA SER A 344 7.10 13.90 13.93
C SER A 344 6.31 13.22 15.04
N MET A 345 5.12 12.71 14.72
CA MET A 345 4.18 12.13 15.68
C MET A 345 3.79 10.73 15.28
N ALA A 346 3.90 9.79 16.23
CA ALA A 346 3.23 8.50 16.15
C ALA A 346 1.79 8.66 16.64
N ILE A 347 0.84 8.12 15.89
CA ILE A 347 -0.60 8.24 16.17
C ILE A 347 -1.26 6.89 15.97
N SER A 348 -2.20 6.52 16.84
CA SER A 348 -3.06 5.35 16.65
C SER A 348 -4.52 5.73 16.74
N ALA A 349 -5.31 5.24 15.76
CA ALA A 349 -6.75 5.41 15.69
C ALA A 349 -7.46 4.05 15.67
N TYR A 350 -8.27 3.76 16.67
CA TYR A 350 -8.86 2.43 16.84
C TYR A 350 -10.18 2.46 17.58
N PRO A 351 -11.11 1.49 17.34
CA PRO A 351 -12.37 1.39 18.07
C PRO A 351 -12.18 0.71 19.43
N ILE A 352 -13.21 0.76 20.29
CA ILE A 352 -13.19 0.17 21.64
C ILE A 352 -12.94 -1.34 21.61
N GLU A 353 -13.33 -2.05 20.56
CA GLU A 353 -13.10 -3.48 20.36
C GLU A 353 -11.62 -3.84 20.24
N SER A 354 -10.79 -2.86 19.97
CA SER A 354 -9.32 -2.99 19.87
C SER A 354 -8.61 -2.58 21.15
N TYR A 355 -9.32 -2.04 22.16
CA TYR A 355 -8.74 -1.50 23.37
C TYR A 355 -8.62 -2.58 24.48
N GLY A 356 -7.52 -2.54 25.24
CA GLY A 356 -7.27 -3.41 26.38
C GLY A 356 -6.63 -4.76 26.01
N ASN A 357 -6.20 -5.51 27.02
CA ASN A 357 -5.62 -6.85 26.90
C ASN A 357 -4.33 -6.94 26.06
N ASN A 358 -3.44 -5.95 26.19
CA ASN A 358 -2.19 -5.87 25.42
C ASN A 358 -2.46 -5.79 23.91
N ALA A 359 -3.41 -4.97 23.53
CA ALA A 359 -3.83 -4.77 22.15
C ALA A 359 -3.40 -3.37 21.65
N TRP A 360 -4.33 -2.60 21.12
CA TRP A 360 -4.04 -1.36 20.39
C TRP A 360 -3.58 -0.19 21.28
N GLU A 361 -3.77 -0.24 22.58
CA GLU A 361 -3.19 0.73 23.52
C GLU A 361 -1.65 0.79 23.48
N ARG A 362 -0.99 -0.21 22.86
CA ARG A 362 0.46 -0.23 22.59
C ARG A 362 0.82 0.15 21.15
N SER A 363 -0.16 0.36 20.28
CA SER A 363 0.10 0.60 18.86
C SER A 363 0.98 1.83 18.62
N THR A 364 0.79 2.92 19.37
CA THR A 364 1.61 4.12 19.26
C THR A 364 3.06 3.89 19.72
N GLU A 365 3.28 3.08 20.78
CA GLU A 365 4.60 2.63 21.18
C GLU A 365 5.31 1.88 20.04
N TYR A 366 4.59 0.94 19.38
CA TYR A 366 5.13 0.15 18.27
C TYR A 366 5.47 1.03 17.06
N THR A 367 4.54 1.89 16.67
CA THR A 367 4.73 2.85 15.56
C THR A 367 5.93 3.77 15.81
N LYS A 368 6.02 4.33 17.02
CA LYS A 368 7.14 5.20 17.43
C LYS A 368 8.47 4.46 17.31
N PHE A 369 8.56 3.27 17.90
CA PHE A 369 9.80 2.51 17.87
C PHE A 369 10.22 2.16 16.43
N SER A 370 9.30 1.64 15.61
CA SER A 370 9.60 1.27 14.22
C SER A 370 10.15 2.45 13.43
N VAL A 371 9.51 3.62 13.54
CA VAL A 371 9.94 4.82 12.81
C VAL A 371 11.27 5.36 13.32
N GLU A 372 11.50 5.40 14.63
CA GLU A 372 12.78 5.83 15.23
C GLU A 372 13.91 4.87 14.84
N HIS A 373 13.68 3.55 14.97
CA HIS A 373 14.66 2.51 14.61
C HIS A 373 15.09 2.60 13.15
N TYR A 374 14.13 2.64 12.23
CA TYR A 374 14.43 2.71 10.80
C TYR A 374 15.07 4.04 10.40
N SER A 375 14.68 5.16 11.06
CA SER A 375 15.30 6.48 10.86
C SER A 375 16.76 6.50 11.25
N GLU A 376 17.12 5.82 12.33
CA GLU A 376 18.51 5.71 12.80
C GLU A 376 19.36 4.78 11.91
N LYS A 377 18.77 3.64 11.50
CA LYS A 377 19.52 2.58 10.81
C LYS A 377 19.71 2.84 9.31
N TRP A 378 18.71 3.44 8.64
CA TRP A 378 18.68 3.49 7.18
C TRP A 378 18.62 4.92 6.65
N PHE A 379 17.48 5.60 6.79
CA PHE A 379 17.25 6.95 6.30
C PHE A 379 16.20 7.61 7.19
N GLU A 380 16.37 8.89 7.52
CA GLU A 380 15.43 9.60 8.38
C GLU A 380 14.03 9.68 7.75
N TYR A 381 13.00 9.38 8.53
CA TYR A 381 11.59 9.43 8.15
C TYR A 381 11.22 10.81 7.59
N PRO A 382 10.66 10.90 6.38
CA PRO A 382 10.46 12.19 5.73
C PRO A 382 9.21 12.94 6.19
N TYR A 383 8.21 12.24 6.75
CA TYR A 383 6.90 12.81 7.04
C TYR A 383 6.75 13.33 8.47
N THR A 384 5.71 14.14 8.71
CA THR A 384 5.41 14.75 10.02
C THR A 384 4.57 13.85 10.92
N THR A 385 3.94 12.81 10.37
CA THR A 385 3.10 11.87 11.11
C THR A 385 3.31 10.45 10.63
N ALA A 386 3.16 9.49 11.56
CA ALA A 386 3.11 8.06 11.31
C ALA A 386 1.85 7.52 12.02
N ILE A 387 0.86 7.10 11.26
CA ILE A 387 -0.49 6.84 11.77
C ILE A 387 -0.85 5.37 11.57
N ASN A 388 -1.13 4.64 12.64
CA ASN A 388 -1.64 3.28 12.59
C ASN A 388 -3.16 3.25 12.82
N VAL A 389 -3.90 2.62 11.92
CA VAL A 389 -5.36 2.59 11.94
C VAL A 389 -5.88 1.17 12.07
N ALA A 390 -6.71 0.93 13.08
CA ALA A 390 -7.41 -0.33 13.26
C ALA A 390 -8.59 -0.44 12.28
N GLY A 391 -8.53 -1.42 11.39
CA GLY A 391 -9.58 -1.66 10.39
C GLY A 391 -9.78 -3.15 10.11
N ASN A 392 -10.56 -3.46 9.08
CA ASN A 392 -10.71 -4.83 8.58
C ASN A 392 -9.52 -5.31 7.74
N VAL A 393 -8.69 -4.39 7.25
CA VAL A 393 -7.48 -4.68 6.49
C VAL A 393 -6.47 -5.35 7.39
N LYS A 394 -5.83 -6.43 6.92
CA LYS A 394 -4.93 -7.23 7.76
C LYS A 394 -3.49 -6.72 7.79
N GLY A 395 -3.19 -5.78 7.00
CA GLY A 395 -1.92 -5.10 6.83
C GLY A 395 -1.93 -4.39 5.48
N MET A 396 -1.66 -3.08 5.47
CA MET A 396 -1.48 -2.28 4.27
C MET A 396 -0.83 -0.95 4.60
N GLU A 397 0.17 -0.63 3.85
CA GLU A 397 0.98 0.57 3.96
C GLU A 397 0.55 1.66 2.97
N TYR A 398 0.67 2.90 3.43
CA TYR A 398 0.61 4.13 2.62
C TYR A 398 1.59 5.14 3.20
N PRO A 399 2.03 6.16 2.44
CA PRO A 399 2.90 7.17 3.00
C PRO A 399 2.32 7.81 4.27
N GLY A 400 2.94 7.53 5.41
CA GLY A 400 2.54 8.06 6.70
C GLY A 400 1.30 7.45 7.36
N VAL A 401 0.61 6.51 6.72
CA VAL A 401 -0.58 5.83 7.28
C VAL A 401 -0.51 4.35 6.97
N SER A 402 -0.76 3.52 7.98
CA SER A 402 -0.89 2.07 7.83
C SER A 402 -2.25 1.60 8.33
N PHE A 403 -2.83 0.61 7.65
CA PHE A 403 -4.06 -0.06 8.06
C PHE A 403 -3.73 -1.45 8.60
N CYS A 404 -4.04 -1.72 9.85
CA CYS A 404 -3.79 -2.99 10.50
C CYS A 404 -5.09 -3.62 11.02
N TYR A 405 -5.07 -4.94 11.21
CA TYR A 405 -6.25 -5.67 11.63
C TYR A 405 -6.66 -5.30 13.06
N TYR A 406 -7.89 -4.85 13.22
CA TYR A 406 -8.42 -4.33 14.48
C TYR A 406 -8.34 -5.31 15.67
N ALA A 407 -8.35 -6.62 15.41
CA ALA A 407 -8.28 -7.66 16.44
C ALA A 407 -6.85 -8.16 16.72
N SER A 408 -5.83 -7.61 16.06
CA SER A 408 -4.42 -7.92 16.35
C SER A 408 -4.01 -7.39 17.72
N LYS A 409 -3.15 -8.15 18.41
CA LYS A 409 -2.64 -7.79 19.74
C LYS A 409 -1.28 -8.43 20.03
N GLY A 410 -0.53 -7.87 20.97
CA GLY A 410 0.79 -8.37 21.37
C GLY A 410 1.71 -8.57 20.18
N GLU A 411 2.38 -9.73 20.09
CA GLU A 411 3.29 -10.08 19.01
C GLU A 411 2.70 -9.90 17.61
N SER A 412 1.42 -10.26 17.41
CA SER A 412 0.78 -10.11 16.09
C SER A 412 0.53 -8.66 15.71
N LEU A 413 0.25 -7.78 16.67
CA LEU A 413 0.10 -6.34 16.42
C LEU A 413 1.47 -5.69 16.19
N TRP A 414 2.48 -6.05 17.00
CA TRP A 414 3.86 -5.62 16.78
C TRP A 414 4.30 -5.96 15.35
N GLY A 415 4.22 -7.25 14.98
CA GLY A 415 4.72 -7.73 13.70
C GLY A 415 4.05 -7.04 12.50
N VAL A 416 2.73 -6.84 12.52
CA VAL A 416 2.06 -6.12 11.42
C VAL A 416 2.37 -4.62 11.45
N THR A 417 2.43 -3.98 12.63
CA THR A 417 2.75 -2.55 12.73
C THR A 417 4.16 -2.26 12.23
N ASP A 418 5.16 -3.04 12.69
CA ASP A 418 6.55 -2.88 12.26
C ASP A 418 6.73 -3.13 10.76
N HIS A 419 6.03 -4.13 10.22
CA HIS A 419 6.02 -4.43 8.80
C HIS A 419 5.46 -3.26 7.97
N GLU A 420 4.26 -2.80 8.29
CA GLU A 420 3.62 -1.73 7.52
C GLU A 420 4.37 -0.39 7.60
N PHE A 421 5.02 -0.08 8.73
CA PHE A 421 5.86 1.11 8.82
C PHE A 421 7.22 0.95 8.13
N GLY A 422 7.78 -0.25 8.06
CA GLY A 422 9.00 -0.53 7.30
C GLY A 422 8.84 -0.23 5.80
N HIS A 423 7.65 -0.40 5.26
CA HIS A 423 7.30 -0.03 3.89
C HIS A 423 7.44 1.47 3.58
N ASN A 424 7.48 2.35 4.56
CA ASN A 424 7.83 3.75 4.30
C ASN A 424 9.27 3.90 3.75
N TRP A 425 10.15 2.93 3.97
CA TRP A 425 11.49 2.85 3.36
C TRP A 425 11.46 2.05 2.07
N PHE A 426 10.85 0.87 2.09
CA PHE A 426 10.69 -0.05 0.96
C PHE A 426 9.21 -0.39 0.78
N PRO A 427 8.47 0.21 -0.17
CA PRO A 427 8.95 0.91 -1.37
C PRO A 427 8.86 2.44 -1.33
N MET A 428 8.29 3.08 -0.30
CA MET A 428 7.84 4.48 -0.39
C MET A 428 8.99 5.47 -0.64
N ILE A 429 10.09 5.39 0.13
CA ILE A 429 11.27 6.26 -0.07
C ILE A 429 12.10 5.82 -1.27
N VAL A 430 12.32 4.53 -1.44
CA VAL A 430 13.15 3.97 -2.53
C VAL A 430 12.48 4.10 -3.89
N GLY A 431 11.17 4.04 -3.97
CA GLY A 431 10.40 4.24 -5.20
C GLY A 431 10.48 3.09 -6.18
N SER A 432 10.53 1.84 -5.70
CA SER A 432 10.54 0.65 -6.56
C SER A 432 9.21 0.45 -7.29
N ASN A 433 9.29 -0.26 -8.43
CA ASN A 433 8.11 -0.68 -9.19
C ASN A 433 7.56 -2.00 -8.64
N GLU A 434 6.63 -1.92 -7.72
CA GLU A 434 6.04 -3.05 -7.01
C GLU A 434 5.23 -3.97 -7.93
N ARG A 435 4.65 -3.43 -9.02
CA ARG A 435 3.95 -4.22 -10.03
C ARG A 435 4.81 -5.28 -10.69
N LEU A 436 6.10 -4.98 -10.86
CA LEU A 436 7.05 -5.87 -11.50
C LEU A 436 7.98 -6.55 -10.49
N TYR A 437 8.33 -5.86 -9.42
CA TYR A 437 9.41 -6.26 -8.52
C TYR A 437 8.98 -6.25 -7.05
N GLY A 438 7.90 -6.96 -6.72
CA GLY A 438 7.37 -7.07 -5.35
C GLY A 438 8.38 -7.60 -4.33
N TRP A 439 9.44 -8.29 -4.79
CA TRP A 439 10.54 -8.72 -3.93
C TRP A 439 11.38 -7.56 -3.37
N MET A 440 11.43 -6.42 -4.06
CA MET A 440 12.13 -5.22 -3.57
C MET A 440 11.32 -4.49 -2.50
N ASP A 441 10.03 -4.63 -2.55
CA ASP A 441 9.07 -4.15 -1.59
C ASP A 441 9.06 -5.07 -0.35
N GLU A 442 8.44 -6.21 -0.46
CA GLU A 442 8.18 -7.15 0.63
C GLU A 442 9.45 -7.81 1.19
N GLY A 443 10.41 -8.08 0.31
CA GLY A 443 11.60 -8.82 0.70
C GLY A 443 12.61 -7.98 1.47
N PHE A 444 12.91 -6.76 1.03
CA PHE A 444 13.74 -5.83 1.81
C PHE A 444 13.05 -5.46 3.11
N ASN A 445 11.74 -5.20 3.05
CA ASN A 445 10.97 -4.89 4.25
C ASN A 445 11.01 -6.04 5.27
N SER A 446 10.76 -7.29 4.84
CA SER A 446 10.87 -8.45 5.74
C SER A 446 12.25 -8.59 6.37
N PHE A 447 13.33 -8.26 5.63
CA PHE A 447 14.70 -8.30 6.16
C PHE A 447 14.91 -7.26 7.28
N VAL A 448 14.47 -6.01 7.06
CA VAL A 448 14.64 -4.97 8.09
C VAL A 448 13.72 -5.18 9.29
N ASN A 449 12.55 -5.81 9.10
CA ASN A 449 11.65 -6.20 10.21
C ASN A 449 12.27 -7.26 11.13
N ASP A 450 13.01 -8.21 10.59
CA ASP A 450 13.72 -9.20 11.43
C ASP A 450 14.76 -8.52 12.33
N ILE A 451 15.43 -7.46 11.85
CA ILE A 451 16.39 -6.67 12.63
C ILE A 451 15.68 -5.83 13.70
N SER A 452 14.62 -5.12 13.35
CA SER A 452 13.88 -4.28 14.31
C SER A 452 13.25 -5.12 15.43
N THR A 453 12.70 -6.28 15.11
CA THR A 453 12.12 -7.22 16.10
C THR A 453 13.16 -7.74 17.08
N MET A 454 14.42 -7.93 16.66
CA MET A 454 15.52 -8.30 17.58
C MET A 454 15.86 -7.19 18.57
N GLU A 455 15.67 -5.92 18.19
CA GLU A 455 16.04 -4.76 19.00
C GLU A 455 14.85 -4.19 19.83
N PHE A 456 13.61 -4.42 19.41
CA PHE A 456 12.42 -3.93 20.12
C PHE A 456 12.37 -4.44 21.56
N ASN A 457 12.39 -3.52 22.54
CA ASN A 457 12.34 -3.83 23.98
C ASN A 457 13.27 -4.98 24.39
N ASN A 458 14.51 -4.99 23.88
CA ASN A 458 15.49 -6.07 24.10
C ASN A 458 15.02 -7.44 23.61
N GLY A 459 14.27 -7.47 22.52
CA GLY A 459 13.78 -8.70 21.89
C GLY A 459 12.47 -9.22 22.48
N GLU A 460 11.58 -8.36 22.94
CA GLU A 460 10.29 -8.73 23.56
C GLU A 460 9.53 -9.78 22.73
N TYR A 461 9.52 -9.63 21.42
CA TYR A 461 8.83 -10.53 20.50
C TYR A 461 9.79 -11.38 19.64
N TYR A 462 11.08 -11.33 19.93
CA TYR A 462 12.05 -12.10 19.18
C TYR A 462 12.10 -13.56 19.67
N PRO A 463 11.83 -14.55 18.80
CA PRO A 463 11.74 -15.95 19.22
C PRO A 463 13.08 -16.60 19.64
N GLY A 464 14.16 -15.84 19.66
CA GLY A 464 15.47 -16.27 20.19
C GLY A 464 16.22 -17.32 19.37
N LYS A 465 15.80 -17.64 18.15
CA LYS A 465 16.43 -18.66 17.30
C LYS A 465 16.47 -18.23 15.83
N PRO A 466 17.44 -17.39 15.43
CA PRO A 466 17.53 -16.87 14.07
C PRO A 466 17.59 -17.95 12.99
N ASN A 467 18.22 -19.10 13.29
CA ASN A 467 18.52 -20.11 12.29
C ASN A 467 17.43 -21.18 12.07
N GLN A 468 16.42 -21.30 12.93
CA GLN A 468 15.38 -22.33 12.75
C GLN A 468 14.35 -21.95 11.67
N HIS A 469 14.00 -20.68 11.57
CA HIS A 469 13.09 -20.22 10.53
C HIS A 469 13.75 -20.33 9.15
N ILE A 470 15.01 -19.96 9.02
CA ILE A 470 15.80 -20.09 7.79
C ILE A 470 15.79 -21.54 7.28
N MET A 471 16.05 -22.53 8.15
CA MET A 471 16.09 -23.94 7.73
C MET A 471 14.73 -24.47 7.28
N VAL A 472 13.64 -24.14 7.96
CA VAL A 472 12.30 -24.65 7.60
C VAL A 472 11.80 -24.03 6.29
N PHE A 473 12.03 -22.74 6.08
CA PHE A 473 11.65 -22.06 4.84
C PHE A 473 12.57 -22.43 3.67
N SER A 474 13.87 -22.66 3.91
CA SER A 474 14.80 -23.00 2.82
C SER A 474 14.39 -24.26 2.05
N TYR A 475 13.93 -25.30 2.74
CA TYR A 475 13.45 -26.51 2.07
C TYR A 475 12.26 -26.27 1.14
N GLY A 476 11.35 -25.36 1.48
CA GLY A 476 10.22 -25.01 0.63
C GLY A 476 10.61 -24.19 -0.60
N PHE A 477 11.62 -23.32 -0.47
CA PHE A 477 12.03 -22.41 -1.54
C PHE A 477 13.08 -22.97 -2.51
N TYR A 478 13.72 -24.07 -2.17
CA TYR A 478 14.62 -24.78 -3.10
C TYR A 478 13.94 -25.83 -3.98
N SER A 479 12.60 -25.87 -3.96
CA SER A 479 11.85 -26.70 -4.90
C SER A 479 12.00 -26.14 -6.32
N ASP A 480 12.23 -27.02 -7.29
CA ASP A 480 12.25 -26.73 -8.72
C ASP A 480 10.88 -26.23 -9.26
N LYS A 481 9.83 -26.27 -8.43
CA LYS A 481 8.48 -25.78 -8.74
C LYS A 481 8.26 -24.33 -8.32
N VAL A 482 9.15 -23.73 -7.55
CA VAL A 482 9.00 -22.38 -7.05
C VAL A 482 9.57 -21.39 -8.05
N GLU A 483 8.78 -20.40 -8.44
CA GLU A 483 9.16 -19.36 -9.38
C GLU A 483 10.40 -18.57 -8.91
N PRO A 484 11.17 -17.98 -9.84
CA PRO A 484 12.25 -17.06 -9.50
C PRO A 484 11.75 -15.86 -8.70
N THR A 485 12.55 -15.35 -7.79
CA THR A 485 12.24 -14.18 -6.95
C THR A 485 11.85 -12.94 -7.77
N ILE A 486 12.40 -12.81 -8.99
CA ILE A 486 12.09 -11.71 -9.92
C ILE A 486 10.70 -11.81 -10.57
N THR A 487 9.97 -12.89 -10.37
CA THR A 487 8.63 -13.07 -10.95
C THR A 487 7.69 -12.00 -10.41
N ALA A 488 7.01 -11.28 -11.30
CA ALA A 488 6.03 -10.26 -10.90
C ALA A 488 4.90 -10.88 -10.05
N PRO A 489 4.38 -10.16 -9.05
CA PRO A 489 3.33 -10.67 -8.15
C PRO A 489 2.13 -11.29 -8.87
N ASP A 490 1.64 -10.66 -9.93
CA ASP A 490 0.48 -11.14 -10.70
C ASP A 490 0.76 -12.40 -11.53
N ASN A 491 2.03 -12.81 -11.66
CA ASN A 491 2.46 -14.01 -12.39
C ASN A 491 2.83 -15.18 -11.48
N LEU A 492 2.75 -15.01 -10.15
CA LEU A 492 3.00 -16.10 -9.20
C LEU A 492 1.85 -17.12 -9.22
N ILE A 493 2.17 -18.38 -9.41
CA ILE A 493 1.22 -19.50 -9.46
C ILE A 493 1.46 -20.46 -8.30
N GLU A 494 2.69 -20.96 -8.17
CA GLU A 494 3.05 -22.02 -7.23
C GLU A 494 3.46 -21.48 -5.86
N ALA A 495 4.27 -20.43 -5.85
CA ALA A 495 4.89 -19.91 -4.64
C ALA A 495 4.04 -18.93 -3.84
N ASN A 496 2.98 -18.39 -4.45
CA ASN A 496 2.22 -17.26 -3.92
C ASN A 496 3.12 -16.10 -3.41
N MET A 497 2.56 -15.13 -2.67
CA MET A 497 3.30 -13.98 -2.17
C MET A 497 4.41 -14.31 -1.16
N GLY A 498 4.38 -15.48 -0.49
CA GLY A 498 5.44 -15.89 0.44
C GLY A 498 6.84 -15.94 -0.17
N LEU A 499 6.94 -16.08 -1.51
CA LEU A 499 8.19 -15.97 -2.25
C LEU A 499 8.78 -14.56 -2.14
N GLN A 500 7.96 -13.53 -2.30
CA GLN A 500 8.39 -12.12 -2.29
C GLN A 500 8.94 -11.75 -0.91
N TYR A 501 8.22 -12.11 0.16
CA TYR A 501 8.57 -11.82 1.54
C TYR A 501 9.84 -12.54 2.00
N ARG A 502 9.80 -13.83 2.08
CA ARG A 502 10.77 -14.62 2.86
C ARG A 502 11.99 -15.06 2.07
N LYS A 503 11.85 -15.45 0.80
CA LYS A 503 13.00 -15.88 0.01
C LYS A 503 14.01 -14.75 -0.17
N THR A 504 13.54 -13.53 -0.42
CA THR A 504 14.41 -12.36 -0.55
C THR A 504 15.09 -12.02 0.77
N ALA A 505 14.32 -11.92 1.87
CA ALA A 505 14.86 -11.63 3.19
C ALA A 505 15.93 -12.64 3.66
N MET A 506 15.83 -13.89 3.21
CA MET A 506 16.82 -14.93 3.53
C MET A 506 18.13 -14.82 2.75
N VAL A 507 18.11 -14.14 1.61
CA VAL A 507 19.30 -13.96 0.75
C VAL A 507 20.10 -12.74 1.18
N LEU A 508 19.43 -11.74 1.76
CA LEU A 508 20.03 -10.51 2.30
C LEU A 508 20.69 -10.77 3.65
#